data_2122a1d989e39e780837346c81294653
#
_entry.id   2122a1d989e39e780837346c81294653
#
_cell.length_a   1.000
_cell.length_b   1.000
_cell.length_c   1.000
_cell.angle_alpha   90.00
_cell.angle_beta   90.00
_cell.angle_gamma   90.00
#
_symmetry.space_group_name_H-M   'P 1'
#
loop_
_entity.id
_entity.type
_entity.pdbx_description
1 polymer ?
#
loop_
_entity_poly.entity_id
_entity_poly.type
_entity_poly.pdbx_seq_one_letter_code
_entity_poly.pdbx_strand_id
1 'polypeptide(L)'
;MSTPILLSNGSLYNLDIDSIMALAAETGFAGLELSVDWRWETHRINHLHTLIKRHDLPILTIHSPFVNMPIHGWPNEPVARIKASVQLAEAVGAKVVVVHPPDRWVRFQGIVSTPHWSRKLSIPLPLAGWGALGQWLWNELPYFQATTSVKIAVENLPCRWFGPLRLEPHHFYKPALLNHFGHITLDTTHVGTRHTDLLQFYEQVKSNVSHVHLSNYNGQEHQLLDDGHLPLTQFLQTLQANHYKGFISLELNAFDLHAEDESALRQNLKASLGFCLQAMDQAL
;
A
#
# COMPACT_ATOMS: atom_id res chain seq x y z
N MET A 1 -1.41 23.72 -5.62
CA MET A 1 -0.33 22.84 -5.16
C MET A 1 -0.53 21.50 -5.85
N SER A 2 0.50 20.96 -6.45
CA SER A 2 0.48 19.64 -7.08
C SER A 2 0.29 18.53 -6.03
N THR A 3 -0.33 17.41 -6.41
CA THR A 3 -0.46 16.23 -5.54
C THR A 3 0.93 15.64 -5.26
N PRO A 4 1.31 15.42 -3.98
CA PRO A 4 2.62 14.87 -3.66
C PRO A 4 2.75 13.41 -4.11
N ILE A 5 3.86 13.10 -4.81
CA ILE A 5 4.24 11.75 -5.22
C ILE A 5 5.29 11.23 -4.25
N LEU A 6 5.04 10.05 -3.67
CA LEU A 6 5.87 9.41 -2.67
C LEU A 6 6.51 8.14 -3.24
N LEU A 7 7.64 7.74 -2.68
CA LEU A 7 8.20 6.41 -2.86
C LEU A 7 7.76 5.52 -1.70
N SER A 8 7.25 4.32 -1.96
CA SER A 8 7.02 3.32 -0.92
C SER A 8 8.31 2.52 -0.67
N ASN A 9 8.75 2.41 0.60
CA ASN A 9 9.88 1.55 0.93
C ASN A 9 9.53 0.05 0.80
N GLY A 10 8.25 -0.28 0.67
CA GLY A 10 7.78 -1.62 0.32
C GLY A 10 8.25 -2.08 -1.06
N SER A 11 8.56 -1.14 -1.97
CA SER A 11 9.18 -1.42 -3.27
C SER A 11 10.65 -1.87 -3.16
N LEU A 12 11.34 -1.56 -2.04
CA LEU A 12 12.78 -1.71 -1.88
C LEU A 12 13.15 -2.37 -0.55
N TYR A 13 12.44 -3.44 -0.19
CA TYR A 13 12.62 -4.15 1.09
C TYR A 13 14.01 -4.79 1.26
N ASN A 14 14.81 -4.87 0.19
CA ASN A 14 16.20 -5.35 0.18
C ASN A 14 17.23 -4.27 0.55
N LEU A 15 16.81 -3.00 0.65
CA LEU A 15 17.67 -1.88 1.06
C LEU A 15 17.31 -1.42 2.49
N ASP A 16 18.26 -0.79 3.18
CA ASP A 16 17.99 -0.10 4.44
C ASP A 16 17.21 1.21 4.21
N ILE A 17 16.57 1.72 5.26
CA ILE A 17 15.71 2.91 5.14
C ILE A 17 16.52 4.17 4.84
N ASP A 18 17.75 4.27 5.33
CA ASP A 18 18.65 5.41 5.05
C ASP A 18 18.94 5.52 3.54
N SER A 19 19.30 4.40 2.92
CA SER A 19 19.53 4.30 1.46
C SER A 19 18.27 4.62 0.65
N ILE A 20 17.11 4.11 1.08
CA ILE A 20 15.83 4.38 0.39
C ILE A 20 15.47 5.87 0.46
N MET A 21 15.65 6.51 1.62
CA MET A 21 15.37 7.94 1.78
C MET A 21 16.35 8.80 0.97
N ALA A 22 17.61 8.40 0.89
CA ALA A 22 18.59 9.06 0.00
C ALA A 22 18.14 8.99 -1.46
N LEU A 23 17.80 7.79 -1.95
CA LEU A 23 17.30 7.59 -3.33
C LEU A 23 16.04 8.41 -3.62
N ALA A 24 15.09 8.43 -2.69
CA ALA A 24 13.86 9.19 -2.85
C ALA A 24 14.12 10.69 -2.92
N ALA A 25 14.97 11.24 -2.03
CA ALA A 25 15.36 12.64 -2.02
C ALA A 25 16.10 13.04 -3.31
N GLU A 26 17.10 12.26 -3.72
CA GLU A 26 17.88 12.50 -4.94
C GLU A 26 17.06 12.40 -6.22
N THR A 27 16.05 11.52 -6.24
CA THR A 27 15.13 11.40 -7.38
C THR A 27 14.14 12.56 -7.46
N GLY A 28 13.82 13.20 -6.33
CA GLY A 28 12.90 14.33 -6.24
C GLY A 28 11.48 13.96 -5.80
N PHE A 29 11.30 12.81 -5.14
CA PHE A 29 10.03 12.48 -4.49
C PHE A 29 9.68 13.49 -3.41
N ALA A 30 8.38 13.75 -3.23
CA ALA A 30 7.89 14.69 -2.22
C ALA A 30 7.95 14.16 -0.78
N GLY A 31 8.21 12.87 -0.61
CA GLY A 31 8.29 12.18 0.67
C GLY A 31 8.32 10.68 0.52
N LEU A 32 8.26 10.02 1.66
CA LEU A 32 8.25 8.55 1.75
C LEU A 32 6.89 8.07 2.26
N GLU A 33 6.43 6.93 1.71
CA GLU A 33 5.55 6.02 2.39
C GLU A 33 6.38 5.00 3.14
N LEU A 34 6.18 4.89 4.45
CA LEU A 34 6.89 3.97 5.30
C LEU A 34 6.03 2.73 5.58
N SER A 35 6.33 1.62 4.92
CA SER A 35 5.82 0.31 5.26
C SER A 35 6.57 -0.22 6.48
N VAL A 36 5.84 -0.46 7.58
CA VAL A 36 6.41 -1.01 8.81
C VAL A 36 6.59 -2.51 8.63
N ASP A 37 7.83 -2.99 8.78
CA ASP A 37 8.20 -4.38 8.60
C ASP A 37 9.15 -4.90 9.71
N TRP A 38 9.80 -6.05 9.49
CA TRP A 38 10.72 -6.66 10.47
C TRP A 38 12.00 -5.85 10.69
N ARG A 39 12.37 -4.92 9.80
CA ARG A 39 13.54 -4.05 9.98
C ARG A 39 13.28 -3.10 11.14
N TRP A 40 14.17 -3.08 12.12
CA TRP A 40 14.03 -2.24 13.32
C TRP A 40 13.94 -0.74 12.99
N GLU A 41 14.53 -0.34 11.88
CA GLU A 41 14.56 1.04 11.38
C GLU A 41 13.16 1.59 11.09
N THR A 42 12.24 0.73 10.62
CA THR A 42 10.90 1.14 10.18
C THR A 42 9.97 1.59 11.32
N HIS A 43 10.37 1.36 12.57
CA HIS A 43 9.51 1.68 13.73
C HIS A 43 10.25 2.32 14.91
N ARG A 44 11.49 2.79 14.72
CA ARG A 44 12.25 3.51 15.74
C ARG A 44 12.14 5.02 15.53
N ILE A 45 11.23 5.67 16.26
CA ILE A 45 10.86 7.09 16.10
C ILE A 45 12.11 7.99 16.05
N ASN A 46 13.04 7.87 17.02
CA ASN A 46 14.25 8.71 17.05
C ASN A 46 15.14 8.50 15.83
N HIS A 47 15.23 7.27 15.32
CA HIS A 47 15.97 6.96 14.11
C HIS A 47 15.30 7.60 12.88
N LEU A 48 13.99 7.43 12.75
CA LEU A 48 13.21 8.03 11.66
C LEU A 48 13.32 9.56 11.65
N HIS A 49 13.26 10.22 12.80
CA HIS A 49 13.51 11.67 12.90
C HIS A 49 14.90 12.06 12.44
N THR A 50 15.92 11.24 12.76
CA THR A 50 17.29 11.49 12.29
C THR A 50 17.36 11.41 10.77
N LEU A 51 16.72 10.40 10.16
CA LEU A 51 16.70 10.22 8.71
C LEU A 51 15.90 11.32 7.99
N ILE A 52 14.72 11.66 8.50
CA ILE A 52 13.91 12.78 7.96
C ILE A 52 14.73 14.07 7.90
N LYS A 53 15.46 14.38 8.99
CA LYS A 53 16.31 15.57 9.04
C LYS A 53 17.54 15.47 8.11
N ARG A 54 18.16 14.28 8.03
CA ARG A 54 19.35 14.04 7.21
C ARG A 54 19.09 14.26 5.73
N HIS A 55 17.95 13.72 5.24
CA HIS A 55 17.61 13.73 3.82
C HIS A 55 16.66 14.89 3.43
N ASP A 56 16.24 15.70 4.40
CA ASP A 56 15.18 16.72 4.22
C ASP A 56 13.96 16.16 3.50
N LEU A 57 13.59 14.91 3.84
CA LEU A 57 12.51 14.15 3.19
C LEU A 57 11.50 13.70 4.24
N PRO A 58 10.24 14.18 4.19
CA PRO A 58 9.22 13.79 5.16
C PRO A 58 8.71 12.36 4.91
N ILE A 59 8.31 11.67 5.99
CA ILE A 59 7.45 10.50 5.92
C ILE A 59 6.02 11.01 5.97
N LEU A 60 5.26 10.86 4.88
CA LEU A 60 3.93 11.42 4.73
C LEU A 60 2.81 10.38 4.94
N THR A 61 3.11 9.12 4.68
CA THR A 61 2.19 8.00 4.90
C THR A 61 2.87 6.84 5.59
N ILE A 62 2.11 6.07 6.37
CA ILE A 62 2.56 4.84 7.03
C ILE A 62 1.71 3.69 6.49
N HIS A 63 2.33 2.64 5.99
CA HIS A 63 1.64 1.38 5.74
C HIS A 63 1.75 0.50 6.99
N SER A 64 0.59 0.16 7.58
CA SER A 64 0.54 -0.71 8.76
C SER A 64 1.07 -2.10 8.44
N PRO A 65 1.83 -2.76 9.34
CA PRO A 65 2.43 -4.05 9.04
C PRO A 65 1.39 -5.13 8.76
N PHE A 66 1.71 -6.03 7.85
CA PHE A 66 0.87 -7.20 7.56
C PHE A 66 0.57 -8.00 8.83
N VAL A 67 -0.66 -8.48 8.95
CA VAL A 67 -1.16 -9.19 10.17
C VAL A 67 -0.26 -10.37 10.58
N ASN A 68 0.29 -11.08 9.60
CA ASN A 68 1.07 -12.31 9.82
C ASN A 68 2.58 -12.09 9.94
N MET A 69 3.03 -10.83 10.00
CA MET A 69 4.46 -10.49 10.08
C MET A 69 4.85 -10.25 11.55
N PRO A 70 5.66 -11.12 12.18
CA PRO A 70 6.14 -10.85 13.53
C PRO A 70 7.17 -9.71 13.50
N ILE A 71 6.97 -8.69 14.34
CA ILE A 71 7.88 -7.53 14.47
C ILE A 71 8.27 -7.40 15.93
N HIS A 72 9.56 -7.38 16.18
CA HIS A 72 10.09 -7.28 17.55
C HIS A 72 9.72 -5.92 18.19
N GLY A 73 9.09 -5.97 19.36
CA GLY A 73 8.65 -4.76 20.06
C GLY A 73 7.38 -4.11 19.50
N TRP A 74 6.71 -4.78 18.55
CA TRP A 74 5.43 -4.34 17.98
C TRP A 74 4.28 -5.27 18.39
N PRO A 75 3.04 -4.78 18.56
CA PRO A 75 1.91 -5.63 18.89
C PRO A 75 1.68 -6.76 17.87
N ASN A 76 1.20 -7.92 18.33
CA ASN A 76 0.80 -9.01 17.43
C ASN A 76 -0.69 -8.97 17.08
N GLU A 77 -1.51 -8.34 17.91
CA GLU A 77 -2.95 -8.22 17.69
C GLU A 77 -3.22 -7.15 16.60
N PRO A 78 -4.06 -7.46 15.58
CA PRO A 78 -4.23 -6.59 14.40
C PRO A 78 -4.70 -5.17 14.72
N VAL A 79 -5.67 -5.01 15.63
CA VAL A 79 -6.17 -3.67 16.00
C VAL A 79 -5.11 -2.87 16.76
N ALA A 80 -4.36 -3.54 17.65
CA ALA A 80 -3.26 -2.91 18.36
C ALA A 80 -2.14 -2.47 17.41
N ARG A 81 -1.90 -3.22 16.31
CA ARG A 81 -0.97 -2.80 15.23
C ARG A 81 -1.43 -1.52 14.55
N ILE A 82 -2.71 -1.43 14.20
CA ILE A 82 -3.27 -0.22 13.60
C ILE A 82 -3.08 0.97 14.53
N LYS A 83 -3.40 0.81 15.83
CA LYS A 83 -3.22 1.86 16.83
C LYS A 83 -1.75 2.27 16.98
N ALA A 84 -0.83 1.30 17.00
CA ALA A 84 0.61 1.58 17.04
C ALA A 84 1.10 2.30 15.76
N SER A 85 0.55 1.96 14.59
CA SER A 85 0.86 2.64 13.33
C SER A 85 0.38 4.09 13.35
N VAL A 86 -0.79 4.37 13.94
CA VAL A 86 -1.30 5.74 14.11
C VAL A 86 -0.39 6.53 15.06
N GLN A 87 0.03 5.94 16.19
CA GLN A 87 0.96 6.58 17.12
C GLN A 87 2.31 6.88 16.44
N LEU A 88 2.83 5.96 15.62
CA LEU A 88 4.03 6.20 14.84
C LEU A 88 3.83 7.34 13.84
N ALA A 89 2.69 7.35 13.13
CA ALA A 89 2.35 8.39 12.17
C ALA A 89 2.29 9.79 12.84
N GLU A 90 1.64 9.90 13.99
CA GLU A 90 1.60 11.12 14.78
C GLU A 90 2.99 11.57 15.22
N ALA A 91 3.83 10.63 15.65
CA ALA A 91 5.18 10.93 16.10
C ALA A 91 6.08 11.43 14.97
N VAL A 92 6.01 10.88 13.76
CA VAL A 92 6.84 11.29 12.62
C VAL A 92 6.19 12.38 11.75
N GLY A 93 4.94 12.77 12.03
CA GLY A 93 4.20 13.81 11.32
C GLY A 93 3.48 13.32 10.05
N ALA A 94 3.37 12.00 9.84
CA ALA A 94 2.63 11.41 8.73
C ALA A 94 1.11 11.71 8.84
N LYS A 95 0.43 11.69 7.69
CA LYS A 95 -0.97 12.15 7.58
C LYS A 95 -1.95 11.01 7.29
N VAL A 96 -1.47 9.88 6.80
CA VAL A 96 -2.29 8.72 6.44
C VAL A 96 -1.65 7.46 7.02
N VAL A 97 -2.48 6.55 7.49
CA VAL A 97 -2.11 5.16 7.81
C VAL A 97 -2.93 4.24 6.92
N VAL A 98 -2.25 3.47 6.08
CA VAL A 98 -2.86 2.44 5.24
C VAL A 98 -3.08 1.18 6.07
N VAL A 99 -4.27 0.59 5.97
CA VAL A 99 -4.64 -0.62 6.69
C VAL A 99 -5.32 -1.62 5.76
N HIS A 100 -4.98 -2.89 5.91
CA HIS A 100 -5.59 -3.97 5.15
C HIS A 100 -6.90 -4.45 5.79
N PRO A 101 -7.94 -4.71 4.98
CA PRO A 101 -9.12 -5.43 5.45
C PRO A 101 -8.76 -6.88 5.84
N PRO A 102 -9.59 -7.55 6.67
CA PRO A 102 -9.32 -8.90 7.11
C PRO A 102 -9.48 -9.92 5.98
N ASP A 103 -8.71 -11.01 6.11
CA ASP A 103 -8.83 -12.17 5.22
C ASP A 103 -10.17 -12.88 5.40
N ARG A 104 -10.70 -13.43 4.31
CA ARG A 104 -11.88 -14.31 4.30
C ARG A 104 -11.53 -15.77 4.46
N TRP A 105 -10.24 -16.11 4.37
CA TRP A 105 -9.75 -17.48 4.36
C TRP A 105 -8.61 -17.65 5.34
N VAL A 106 -8.66 -18.72 6.12
CA VAL A 106 -7.51 -19.19 6.89
C VAL A 106 -6.79 -20.26 6.05
N ARG A 107 -5.48 -20.14 5.97
CA ARG A 107 -4.66 -21.20 5.36
C ARG A 107 -4.17 -22.14 6.44
N PHE A 108 -4.70 -23.36 6.45
CA PHE A 108 -4.08 -24.44 7.18
C PHE A 108 -2.88 -24.95 6.40
N GLN A 109 -1.70 -24.81 6.96
CA GLN A 109 -0.46 -25.33 6.38
C GLN A 109 -0.07 -26.60 7.13
N GLY A 110 -0.04 -27.71 6.41
CA GLY A 110 0.52 -28.98 6.88
C GLY A 110 1.74 -29.35 6.08
N ILE A 111 2.72 -29.99 6.71
CA ILE A 111 3.83 -30.59 5.99
C ILE A 111 3.54 -32.10 5.92
N VAL A 112 3.33 -32.59 4.68
CA VAL A 112 3.30 -34.03 4.44
C VAL A 112 4.71 -34.44 4.07
N SER A 113 5.35 -35.24 4.92
CA SER A 113 6.72 -35.68 4.74
C SER A 113 6.80 -37.21 4.70
N THR A 114 7.54 -37.71 3.74
CA THR A 114 7.98 -39.12 3.65
C THR A 114 9.51 -39.17 3.65
N PRO A 115 10.16 -40.31 3.83
CA PRO A 115 11.61 -40.41 3.78
C PRO A 115 12.25 -39.89 2.46
N HIS A 116 11.46 -39.76 1.40
CA HIS A 116 11.98 -39.42 0.05
C HIS A 116 11.50 -38.06 -0.45
N TRP A 117 10.49 -37.42 0.18
CA TRP A 117 9.99 -36.08 -0.20
C TRP A 117 9.19 -35.43 0.91
N SER A 118 9.17 -34.09 0.90
CA SER A 118 8.26 -33.31 1.73
C SER A 118 7.52 -32.29 0.87
N ARG A 119 6.22 -32.13 1.11
CA ARG A 119 5.40 -31.09 0.47
C ARG A 119 4.62 -30.32 1.52
N LYS A 120 4.62 -29.00 1.39
CA LYS A 120 3.70 -28.14 2.13
C LYS A 120 2.34 -28.27 1.48
N LEU A 121 1.37 -28.78 2.24
CA LEU A 121 -0.04 -28.76 1.86
C LEU A 121 -0.68 -27.49 2.47
N SER A 122 -1.26 -26.64 1.64
CA SER A 122 -1.99 -25.46 2.09
C SER A 122 -3.45 -25.60 1.67
N ILE A 123 -4.34 -25.75 2.66
CA ILE A 123 -5.79 -25.86 2.41
C ILE A 123 -6.42 -24.54 2.86
N PRO A 124 -6.98 -23.73 1.94
CA PRO A 124 -7.74 -22.56 2.30
C PRO A 124 -9.11 -22.99 2.85
N LEU A 125 -9.43 -22.59 4.07
CA LEU A 125 -10.76 -22.75 4.65
C LEU A 125 -11.43 -21.38 4.79
N PRO A 126 -12.69 -21.23 4.35
CA PRO A 126 -13.40 -19.98 4.51
C PRO A 126 -13.66 -19.69 5.99
N LEU A 127 -13.40 -18.45 6.39
CA LEU A 127 -13.77 -17.97 7.72
C LEU A 127 -15.24 -17.58 7.75
N ALA A 128 -15.92 -17.95 8.82
CA ALA A 128 -17.27 -17.47 9.10
C ALA A 128 -17.19 -16.02 9.62
N GLY A 129 -17.73 -15.06 8.85
CA GLY A 129 -17.78 -13.65 9.24
C GLY A 129 -16.46 -12.89 9.06
N TRP A 130 -16.40 -11.70 9.62
CA TRP A 130 -15.30 -10.72 9.41
C TRP A 130 -14.15 -10.86 10.43
N GLY A 131 -14.28 -11.73 11.42
CA GLY A 131 -13.33 -11.80 12.53
C GLY A 131 -13.30 -10.52 13.38
N ALA A 132 -12.42 -10.50 14.40
CA ALA A 132 -12.32 -9.36 15.31
C ALA A 132 -11.86 -8.07 14.60
N LEU A 133 -10.89 -8.16 13.67
CA LEU A 133 -10.41 -7.02 12.90
C LEU A 133 -11.52 -6.42 12.04
N GLY A 134 -12.28 -7.24 11.31
CA GLY A 134 -13.34 -6.74 10.45
C GLY A 134 -14.50 -6.13 11.22
N GLN A 135 -14.84 -6.70 12.37
CA GLN A 135 -15.83 -6.14 13.30
C GLN A 135 -15.37 -4.76 13.80
N TRP A 136 -14.10 -4.65 14.21
CA TRP A 136 -13.54 -3.41 14.68
C TRP A 136 -13.49 -2.34 13.55
N LEU A 137 -13.02 -2.69 12.36
CA LEU A 137 -12.99 -1.79 11.21
C LEU A 137 -14.40 -1.26 10.88
N TRP A 138 -15.40 -2.13 10.95
CA TRP A 138 -16.78 -1.74 10.59
C TRP A 138 -17.46 -0.91 11.66
N ASN A 139 -17.31 -1.27 12.94
CA ASN A 139 -18.07 -0.67 14.03
C ASN A 139 -17.30 0.40 14.78
N GLU A 140 -16.00 0.20 15.02
CA GLU A 140 -15.19 1.00 15.95
C GLU A 140 -14.28 2.01 15.25
N LEU A 141 -13.83 1.72 14.00
CA LEU A 141 -12.93 2.60 13.28
C LEU A 141 -13.46 4.03 13.15
N PRO A 142 -14.75 4.31 12.87
CA PRO A 142 -15.26 5.66 12.78
C PRO A 142 -15.09 6.46 14.09
N TYR A 143 -15.25 5.80 15.23
CA TYR A 143 -15.03 6.43 16.54
C TYR A 143 -13.56 6.65 16.83
N PHE A 144 -12.72 5.66 16.51
CA PHE A 144 -11.27 5.81 16.67
C PHE A 144 -10.70 6.89 15.74
N GLN A 145 -11.19 6.98 14.50
CA GLN A 145 -10.80 8.04 13.55
C GLN A 145 -11.08 9.45 14.12
N ALA A 146 -12.14 9.62 14.91
CA ALA A 146 -12.44 10.91 15.53
C ALA A 146 -11.46 11.31 16.64
N THR A 147 -10.59 10.40 17.11
CA THR A 147 -9.59 10.67 18.16
C THR A 147 -8.23 11.11 17.63
N THR A 148 -8.03 11.08 16.31
CA THR A 148 -6.77 11.44 15.66
C THR A 148 -7.00 12.26 14.39
N SER A 149 -6.03 13.11 14.05
CA SER A 149 -6.01 13.82 12.75
C SER A 149 -5.40 12.99 11.62
N VAL A 150 -4.77 11.85 11.94
CA VAL A 150 -4.21 10.91 10.96
C VAL A 150 -5.35 10.15 10.30
N LYS A 151 -5.44 10.18 8.99
CA LYS A 151 -6.45 9.45 8.23
C LYS A 151 -6.12 7.96 8.22
N ILE A 152 -7.04 7.11 8.67
CA ILE A 152 -6.87 5.65 8.64
C ILE A 152 -7.60 5.13 7.40
N ALA A 153 -6.82 4.83 6.36
CA ALA A 153 -7.33 4.52 5.03
C ALA A 153 -7.36 3.00 4.79
N VAL A 154 -8.56 2.46 4.59
CA VAL A 154 -8.74 1.03 4.28
C VAL A 154 -8.48 0.78 2.80
N GLU A 155 -7.61 -0.18 2.51
CA GLU A 155 -7.15 -0.47 1.15
C GLU A 155 -8.05 -1.48 0.44
N ASN A 156 -8.25 -1.31 -0.88
CA ASN A 156 -8.81 -2.35 -1.74
C ASN A 156 -7.73 -3.39 -2.06
N LEU A 157 -7.88 -4.62 -1.58
CA LEU A 157 -6.90 -5.68 -1.79
C LEU A 157 -7.19 -6.52 -3.06
N PRO A 158 -6.19 -7.25 -3.60
CA PRO A 158 -6.31 -7.98 -4.86
C PRO A 158 -7.24 -9.17 -4.75
N CYS A 159 -7.79 -9.63 -5.88
CA CYS A 159 -8.37 -10.96 -6.00
C CYS A 159 -7.33 -11.96 -6.51
N ARG A 160 -7.70 -13.24 -6.52
CA ARG A 160 -6.87 -14.33 -7.06
C ARG A 160 -7.69 -15.11 -8.07
N TRP A 161 -7.04 -15.57 -9.12
CA TRP A 161 -7.67 -16.41 -10.14
C TRP A 161 -7.18 -17.84 -10.04
N PHE A 162 -8.09 -18.76 -10.14
CA PHE A 162 -7.82 -20.18 -10.30
C PHE A 162 -8.52 -20.67 -11.55
N GLY A 163 -7.82 -20.69 -12.68
CA GLY A 163 -8.43 -20.87 -13.99
C GLY A 163 -9.48 -19.74 -14.23
N PRO A 164 -10.72 -20.09 -14.62
CA PRO A 164 -11.78 -19.08 -14.82
C PRO A 164 -12.45 -18.60 -13.52
N LEU A 165 -12.11 -19.21 -12.37
CA LEU A 165 -12.73 -18.90 -11.09
C LEU A 165 -12.01 -17.76 -10.38
N ARG A 166 -12.73 -16.66 -10.13
CA ARG A 166 -12.22 -15.56 -9.30
C ARG A 166 -12.49 -15.83 -7.82
N LEU A 167 -11.45 -15.79 -7.03
CA LEU A 167 -11.49 -15.92 -5.58
C LEU A 167 -11.27 -14.55 -4.94
N GLU A 168 -12.10 -14.23 -3.95
CA GLU A 168 -11.98 -12.99 -3.17
C GLU A 168 -11.40 -13.33 -1.78
N PRO A 169 -10.09 -13.21 -1.60
CA PRO A 169 -9.44 -13.61 -0.35
C PRO A 169 -9.68 -12.64 0.80
N HIS A 170 -10.13 -11.41 0.52
CA HIS A 170 -10.30 -10.34 1.50
C HIS A 170 -11.74 -9.89 1.62
N HIS A 171 -12.09 -9.30 2.78
CA HIS A 171 -13.36 -8.61 2.98
C HIS A 171 -13.30 -7.19 2.40
N PHE A 172 -14.45 -6.53 2.31
CA PHE A 172 -14.62 -5.12 1.91
C PHE A 172 -14.07 -4.73 0.53
N TYR A 173 -14.03 -5.66 -0.43
CA TYR A 173 -13.47 -5.43 -1.76
C TYR A 173 -14.41 -4.68 -2.73
N LYS A 174 -15.70 -4.59 -2.43
CA LYS A 174 -16.69 -3.91 -3.29
C LYS A 174 -16.71 -2.41 -2.98
N PRO A 175 -16.84 -1.51 -3.98
CA PRO A 175 -16.95 -0.07 -3.75
C PRO A 175 -18.01 0.31 -2.71
N ALA A 176 -19.19 -0.35 -2.75
CA ALA A 176 -20.27 -0.09 -1.79
C ALA A 176 -19.86 -0.41 -0.33
N LEU A 177 -18.97 -1.40 -0.11
CA LEU A 177 -18.46 -1.73 1.22
C LEU A 177 -17.30 -0.82 1.61
N LEU A 178 -16.41 -0.49 0.66
CA LEU A 178 -15.32 0.45 0.88
C LEU A 178 -15.83 1.84 1.26
N ASN A 179 -16.91 2.30 0.64
CA ASN A 179 -17.53 3.59 0.94
C ASN A 179 -18.11 3.71 2.35
N HIS A 180 -18.20 2.60 3.11
CA HIS A 180 -18.49 2.66 4.55
C HIS A 180 -17.35 3.36 5.33
N PHE A 181 -16.11 3.22 4.86
CA PHE A 181 -14.95 3.83 5.49
C PHE A 181 -14.79 5.28 5.02
N GLY A 182 -14.56 6.18 5.96
CA GLY A 182 -14.37 7.60 5.65
C GLY A 182 -13.10 7.90 4.86
N HIS A 183 -12.11 6.98 4.90
CA HIS A 183 -10.86 7.08 4.17
C HIS A 183 -10.51 5.75 3.51
N ILE A 184 -10.07 5.84 2.25
CA ILE A 184 -9.72 4.66 1.42
C ILE A 184 -8.32 4.90 0.84
N THR A 185 -7.52 3.86 0.81
CA THR A 185 -6.38 3.74 -0.10
C THR A 185 -6.84 3.00 -1.35
N LEU A 186 -6.73 3.66 -2.51
CA LEU A 186 -7.00 3.03 -3.80
C LEU A 186 -5.69 2.51 -4.37
N ASP A 187 -5.55 1.19 -4.43
CA ASP A 187 -4.47 0.52 -5.14
C ASP A 187 -4.90 0.17 -6.56
N THR A 188 -4.17 0.70 -7.54
CA THR A 188 -4.50 0.57 -8.97
C THR A 188 -4.28 -0.85 -9.49
N THR A 189 -3.20 -1.50 -9.08
CA THR A 189 -2.91 -2.87 -9.52
C THR A 189 -3.93 -3.86 -8.95
N HIS A 190 -4.39 -3.64 -7.70
CA HIS A 190 -5.44 -4.46 -7.09
C HIS A 190 -6.79 -4.34 -7.81
N VAL A 191 -7.10 -3.18 -8.38
CA VAL A 191 -8.24 -3.04 -9.31
C VAL A 191 -7.98 -3.84 -10.59
N GLY A 192 -6.76 -3.78 -11.13
CA GLY A 192 -6.33 -4.54 -12.29
C GLY A 192 -6.51 -6.05 -12.13
N THR A 193 -6.19 -6.61 -10.96
CA THR A 193 -6.35 -8.05 -10.70
C THR A 193 -7.80 -8.53 -10.87
N ARG A 194 -8.79 -7.63 -10.74
CA ARG A 194 -10.22 -7.93 -10.89
C ARG A 194 -10.72 -7.78 -12.33
N HIS A 195 -9.87 -7.36 -13.25
CA HIS A 195 -10.25 -6.95 -14.60
C HIS A 195 -11.40 -5.93 -14.58
N THR A 196 -11.36 -5.02 -13.60
CA THR A 196 -12.33 -3.94 -13.42
C THR A 196 -11.77 -2.67 -14.03
N ASP A 197 -12.61 -1.87 -14.67
CA ASP A 197 -12.24 -0.56 -15.17
C ASP A 197 -11.81 0.34 -14.02
N LEU A 198 -10.57 0.85 -14.07
CA LEU A 198 -9.96 1.66 -13.02
C LEU A 198 -10.70 3.00 -12.82
N LEU A 199 -11.07 3.64 -13.92
CA LEU A 199 -11.75 4.93 -13.88
C LEU A 199 -13.15 4.79 -13.31
N GLN A 200 -13.87 3.76 -13.73
CA GLN A 200 -15.20 3.45 -13.19
C GLN A 200 -15.13 3.09 -11.71
N PHE A 201 -14.13 2.33 -11.28
CA PHE A 201 -13.92 2.01 -9.86
C PHE A 201 -13.65 3.28 -9.06
N TYR A 202 -12.73 4.12 -9.53
CA TYR A 202 -12.41 5.40 -8.88
C TYR A 202 -13.66 6.29 -8.74
N GLU A 203 -14.46 6.45 -9.79
CA GLU A 203 -15.69 7.25 -9.74
C GLU A 203 -16.63 6.81 -8.61
N GLN A 204 -16.68 5.51 -8.31
CA GLN A 204 -17.53 4.98 -7.26
C GLN A 204 -17.03 5.23 -5.84
N VAL A 205 -15.73 5.48 -5.66
CA VAL A 205 -15.10 5.62 -4.33
C VAL A 205 -14.41 6.98 -4.11
N LYS A 206 -14.35 7.84 -5.11
CA LYS A 206 -13.51 9.05 -5.15
C LYS A 206 -13.68 10.01 -3.97
N SER A 207 -14.89 10.09 -3.39
CA SER A 207 -15.17 10.97 -2.25
C SER A 207 -14.39 10.58 -0.99
N ASN A 208 -13.98 9.31 -0.87
CA ASN A 208 -13.34 8.75 0.30
C ASN A 208 -11.85 8.42 0.05
N VAL A 209 -11.36 8.53 -1.20
CA VAL A 209 -9.96 8.25 -1.52
C VAL A 209 -9.07 9.32 -0.89
N SER A 210 -8.27 8.90 0.06
CA SER A 210 -7.31 9.75 0.78
C SER A 210 -5.87 9.44 0.42
N HIS A 211 -5.62 8.27 -0.18
CA HIS A 211 -4.33 7.78 -0.60
C HIS A 211 -4.46 6.92 -1.85
N VAL A 212 -3.43 6.88 -2.67
CA VAL A 212 -3.35 6.03 -3.87
C VAL A 212 -2.04 5.27 -3.84
N HIS A 213 -2.08 3.95 -3.99
CA HIS A 213 -0.95 3.13 -4.41
C HIS A 213 -0.98 3.03 -5.93
N LEU A 214 0.06 3.55 -6.56
CA LEU A 214 0.15 3.62 -8.02
C LEU A 214 1.17 2.63 -8.53
N SER A 215 0.71 1.68 -9.32
CA SER A 215 1.50 0.74 -10.11
C SER A 215 0.67 0.22 -11.26
N ASN A 216 1.31 -0.40 -12.26
CA ASN A 216 0.59 -0.99 -13.38
C ASN A 216 0.34 -2.48 -13.16
N TYR A 217 -0.41 -3.10 -14.07
CA TYR A 217 -0.78 -4.51 -14.06
C TYR A 217 -0.71 -5.08 -15.48
N ASN A 218 0.13 -6.10 -15.68
CA ASN A 218 0.28 -6.82 -16.95
C ASN A 218 -0.08 -8.32 -16.85
N GLY A 219 -0.73 -8.71 -15.74
CA GLY A 219 -0.95 -10.10 -15.30
C GLY A 219 -0.19 -10.37 -13.99
N GLN A 220 0.77 -9.52 -13.63
CA GLN A 220 1.45 -9.49 -12.35
C GLN A 220 1.20 -8.13 -11.67
N GLU A 221 1.18 -8.14 -10.34
CA GLU A 221 0.96 -6.95 -9.52
C GLU A 221 2.21 -6.08 -9.45
N HIS A 222 2.03 -4.78 -9.20
CA HIS A 222 3.08 -3.79 -8.90
C HIS A 222 4.12 -3.58 -10.02
N GLN A 223 3.68 -3.62 -11.28
CA GLN A 223 4.54 -3.37 -12.44
C GLN A 223 4.92 -1.90 -12.58
N LEU A 224 5.99 -1.60 -13.33
CA LEU A 224 6.36 -0.24 -13.72
C LEU A 224 5.18 0.45 -14.40
N LEU A 225 5.12 1.79 -14.32
CA LEU A 225 3.94 2.54 -14.76
C LEU A 225 3.66 2.44 -16.26
N ASP A 226 4.67 2.17 -17.07
CA ASP A 226 4.59 1.95 -18.50
C ASP A 226 4.50 0.46 -18.91
N ASP A 227 4.64 -0.47 -17.96
CA ASP A 227 4.52 -1.92 -18.18
C ASP A 227 3.17 -2.45 -17.68
N GLY A 228 2.15 -2.36 -18.53
CA GLY A 228 0.83 -2.90 -18.24
C GLY A 228 -0.28 -2.23 -19.05
N HIS A 229 -1.52 -2.54 -18.70
CA HIS A 229 -2.69 -2.14 -19.46
C HIS A 229 -3.66 -1.24 -18.70
N LEU A 230 -3.31 -0.83 -17.47
CA LEU A 230 -4.14 0.12 -16.73
C LEU A 230 -4.01 1.53 -17.34
N PRO A 231 -5.10 2.29 -17.47
CA PRO A 231 -5.11 3.63 -18.04
C PRO A 231 -4.56 4.66 -17.04
N LEU A 232 -3.28 4.48 -16.59
CA LEU A 232 -2.70 5.28 -15.50
C LEU A 232 -2.56 6.76 -15.86
N THR A 233 -2.19 7.09 -17.09
CA THR A 233 -2.15 8.49 -17.55
C THR A 233 -3.52 9.15 -17.39
N GLN A 234 -4.58 8.52 -17.89
CA GLN A 234 -5.94 9.04 -17.78
C GLN A 234 -6.42 9.09 -16.32
N PHE A 235 -6.02 8.12 -15.51
CA PHE A 235 -6.34 8.10 -14.08
C PHE A 235 -5.69 9.29 -13.35
N LEU A 236 -4.40 9.56 -13.57
CA LEU A 236 -3.70 10.72 -12.99
C LEU A 236 -4.30 12.04 -13.42
N GLN A 237 -4.66 12.17 -14.71
CA GLN A 237 -5.38 13.33 -15.23
C GLN A 237 -6.75 13.51 -14.55
N THR A 238 -7.47 12.40 -14.32
CA THR A 238 -8.75 12.41 -13.62
C THR A 238 -8.61 12.84 -12.16
N LEU A 239 -7.56 12.37 -11.46
CA LEU A 239 -7.22 12.84 -10.11
C LEU A 239 -7.00 14.35 -10.08
N GLN A 240 -6.21 14.87 -11.02
CA GLN A 240 -5.92 16.30 -11.13
C GLN A 240 -7.19 17.12 -11.42
N ALA A 241 -8.01 16.69 -12.38
CA ALA A 241 -9.27 17.35 -12.72
C ALA A 241 -10.27 17.36 -11.57
N ASN A 242 -10.28 16.32 -10.74
CA ASN A 242 -11.08 16.24 -9.52
C ASN A 242 -10.45 16.96 -8.30
N HIS A 243 -9.35 17.69 -8.50
CA HIS A 243 -8.62 18.40 -7.44
C HIS A 243 -8.26 17.50 -6.25
N TYR A 244 -7.81 16.29 -6.54
CA TYR A 244 -7.40 15.32 -5.51
C TYR A 244 -6.38 15.93 -4.54
N LYS A 245 -6.59 15.75 -3.23
CA LYS A 245 -5.80 16.35 -2.15
C LYS A 245 -5.07 15.35 -1.28
N GLY A 246 -5.06 14.08 -1.68
CA GLY A 246 -4.34 13.01 -0.99
C GLY A 246 -2.89 12.88 -1.47
N PHE A 247 -2.30 11.72 -1.22
CA PHE A 247 -0.95 11.36 -1.62
C PHE A 247 -1.00 10.22 -2.63
N ILE A 248 0.01 10.14 -3.49
CA ILE A 248 0.21 9.03 -4.42
C ILE A 248 1.54 8.39 -4.07
N SER A 249 1.54 7.13 -3.66
CA SER A 249 2.76 6.35 -3.42
C SER A 249 3.03 5.42 -4.60
N LEU A 250 4.23 5.46 -5.14
CA LEU A 250 4.70 4.45 -6.07
C LEU A 250 5.02 3.18 -5.29
N GLU A 251 4.24 2.13 -5.53
CA GLU A 251 4.44 0.80 -4.95
C GLU A 251 4.75 -0.18 -6.08
N LEU A 252 6.04 -0.33 -6.36
CA LEU A 252 6.55 -1.05 -7.52
C LEU A 252 7.29 -2.31 -7.08
N ASN A 253 7.32 -3.32 -7.94
CA ASN A 253 8.05 -4.55 -7.68
C ASN A 253 9.57 -4.30 -7.74
N ALA A 254 10.31 -4.73 -6.72
CA ALA A 254 11.77 -4.57 -6.64
C ALA A 254 12.51 -5.22 -7.83
N PHE A 255 11.98 -6.34 -8.34
CA PHE A 255 12.56 -7.03 -9.50
C PHE A 255 12.45 -6.19 -10.77
N ASP A 256 11.27 -5.59 -11.02
CA ASP A 256 11.03 -4.77 -12.21
C ASP A 256 11.75 -3.41 -12.13
N LEU A 257 11.98 -2.92 -10.90
CA LEU A 257 12.84 -1.77 -10.63
C LEU A 257 14.32 -2.07 -10.85
N HIS A 258 14.72 -3.32 -11.04
CA HIS A 258 16.12 -3.77 -11.05
C HIS A 258 16.88 -3.32 -9.80
N ALA A 259 16.28 -3.57 -8.61
CA ALA A 259 16.80 -3.07 -7.33
C ALA A 259 18.19 -3.63 -6.94
N GLU A 260 18.71 -4.61 -7.66
CA GLU A 260 20.06 -5.15 -7.57
C GLU A 260 21.11 -4.35 -8.37
N ASP A 261 20.66 -3.51 -9.33
CA ASP A 261 21.51 -2.60 -10.12
C ASP A 261 21.16 -1.15 -9.77
N GLU A 262 22.05 -0.48 -9.05
CA GLU A 262 21.84 0.89 -8.56
C GLU A 262 21.59 1.88 -9.72
N SER A 263 22.26 1.73 -10.84
CA SER A 263 22.07 2.62 -12.00
C SER A 263 20.70 2.44 -12.63
N ALA A 264 20.29 1.20 -12.85
CA ALA A 264 18.98 0.87 -13.40
C ALA A 264 17.85 1.28 -12.43
N LEU A 265 18.02 1.02 -11.13
CA LEU A 265 17.08 1.44 -10.10
C LEU A 265 16.83 2.96 -10.12
N ARG A 266 17.90 3.76 -10.13
CA ARG A 266 17.82 5.23 -10.20
C ARG A 266 17.11 5.69 -11.47
N GLN A 267 17.40 5.07 -12.60
CA GLN A 267 16.76 5.38 -13.87
C GLN A 267 15.26 5.07 -13.83
N ASN A 268 14.88 3.89 -13.34
CA ASN A 268 13.48 3.45 -13.28
C ASN A 268 12.65 4.28 -12.29
N LEU A 269 13.21 4.64 -11.14
CA LEU A 269 12.56 5.54 -10.19
C LEU A 269 12.33 6.93 -10.80
N LYS A 270 13.35 7.47 -11.49
CA LYS A 270 13.24 8.78 -12.15
C LYS A 270 12.24 8.75 -13.32
N ALA A 271 12.20 7.67 -14.09
CA ALA A 271 11.23 7.49 -15.17
C ALA A 271 9.81 7.42 -14.61
N SER A 272 9.60 6.64 -13.54
CA SER A 272 8.29 6.49 -12.90
C SER A 272 7.79 7.81 -12.28
N LEU A 273 8.65 8.56 -11.60
CA LEU A 273 8.29 9.88 -11.10
C LEU A 273 7.98 10.84 -12.26
N GLY A 274 8.81 10.84 -13.31
CA GLY A 274 8.62 11.66 -14.51
C GLY A 274 7.29 11.35 -15.21
N PHE A 275 6.90 10.07 -15.31
CA PHE A 275 5.60 9.66 -15.84
C PHE A 275 4.45 10.32 -15.07
N CYS A 276 4.48 10.29 -13.75
CA CYS A 276 3.44 10.89 -12.92
C CYS A 276 3.34 12.40 -13.13
N LEU A 277 4.47 13.10 -13.06
CA LEU A 277 4.52 14.55 -13.22
C LEU A 277 4.04 14.99 -14.61
N GLN A 278 4.50 14.32 -15.67
CA GLN A 278 4.07 14.61 -17.03
C GLN A 278 2.57 14.37 -17.24
N ALA A 279 2.03 13.26 -16.73
CA ALA A 279 0.63 12.94 -16.86
C ALA A 279 -0.27 13.97 -16.15
N MET A 280 0.17 14.49 -15.01
CA MET A 280 -0.58 15.47 -14.23
C MET A 280 -0.46 16.90 -14.80
N ASP A 281 0.68 17.27 -15.39
CA ASP A 281 0.86 18.58 -16.04
C ASP A 281 0.04 18.71 -17.34
N GLN A 282 -0.19 17.60 -18.05
CA GLN A 282 -1.00 17.59 -19.27
C GLN A 282 -2.52 17.73 -19.02
N ALA A 283 -2.95 17.73 -17.76
CA ALA A 283 -4.36 17.89 -17.38
C ALA A 283 -4.81 19.36 -17.26
N LEU A 284 -3.91 20.32 -17.45
CA LEU A 284 -4.13 21.77 -17.41
C LEU A 284 -4.32 22.32 -18.83
#